data_bba56d3306963c58052a5f8170c6c03d
#
_entry.id   bba56d3306963c58052a5f8170c6c03d
#
_cell.length_a   1.000
_cell.length_b   1.000
_cell.length_c   1.000
_cell.angle_alpha   90.00
_cell.angle_beta   90.00
_cell.angle_gamma   90.00
#
_symmetry.space_group_name_H-M   'P 1'
#
loop_
_entity.id
_entity.type
_entity.pdbx_description
1 polymer ?
#
loop_
_entity_poly.entity_id
_entity_poly.type
_entity_poly.pdbx_seq_one_letter_code
_entity_poly.pdbx_strand_id
1 'polypeptide(L)'
;MDLAAHCINDVITTGADPLVLLDYVAANRIELEQVAELVEGAAEVCREAGVALVGGETAELPGIYKADELDFAGTCVGVVDRDRLLDGSSVTNGDVVVGFPSAGVHANGFSLVRRVLEDEDYEGDDLLAPTRCYLSQVKRLRERAHAFAHVTGGGIEGNLARVLPSGLGVAIDWGAWERPPVFDWLARHVAEDELRDVFNLGIGFCAVLDDPGEDLVIGRIARA
;
A
#
# COMPACT_ATOMS: atom_id res chain seq x y z
N MET A 1 12.32 -1.36 3.94
CA MET A 1 11.43 -2.25 3.16
C MET A 1 10.17 -1.50 2.72
N ASP A 2 9.41 -0.92 3.63
CA ASP A 2 8.09 -0.30 3.35
C ASP A 2 8.11 0.72 2.23
N LEU A 3 9.06 1.66 2.22
CA LEU A 3 9.14 2.69 1.18
C LEU A 3 9.21 2.09 -0.23
N ALA A 4 10.08 1.11 -0.46
CA ALA A 4 10.24 0.49 -1.77
C ALA A 4 8.99 -0.28 -2.19
N ALA A 5 8.41 -1.09 -1.28
CA ALA A 5 7.17 -1.81 -1.56
C ALA A 5 6.02 -0.85 -1.85
N HIS A 6 5.90 0.25 -1.08
CA HIS A 6 4.88 1.27 -1.27
C HIS A 6 4.98 1.92 -2.66
N CYS A 7 6.18 2.42 -3.03
CA CYS A 7 6.39 3.04 -4.34
C CYS A 7 6.14 2.07 -5.51
N ILE A 8 6.57 0.81 -5.38
CA ILE A 8 6.32 -0.22 -6.41
C ILE A 8 4.82 -0.50 -6.50
N ASN A 9 4.13 -0.68 -5.37
CA ASN A 9 2.69 -0.94 -5.33
C ASN A 9 1.89 0.18 -6.01
N ASP A 10 2.27 1.44 -5.84
CA ASP A 10 1.58 2.56 -6.50
C ASP A 10 1.76 2.51 -8.02
N VAL A 11 2.98 2.26 -8.51
CA VAL A 11 3.27 2.17 -9.95
C VAL A 11 2.49 1.04 -10.61
N ILE A 12 2.45 -0.14 -10.00
CA ILE A 12 1.80 -1.31 -10.58
C ILE A 12 0.27 -1.23 -10.61
N THR A 13 -0.36 -0.29 -9.91
CA THR A 13 -1.82 -0.06 -10.04
C THR A 13 -2.24 0.29 -11.46
N THR A 14 -1.35 0.88 -12.24
CA THR A 14 -1.56 1.24 -13.64
C THR A 14 -1.33 0.10 -14.62
N GLY A 15 -0.97 -1.11 -14.13
CA GLY A 15 -0.54 -2.23 -14.96
C GLY A 15 0.91 -2.13 -15.44
N ALA A 16 1.65 -1.09 -15.02
CA ALA A 16 3.04 -0.87 -15.43
C ALA A 16 4.00 -1.90 -14.85
N ASP A 17 5.07 -2.17 -15.60
CA ASP A 17 6.24 -2.88 -15.11
C ASP A 17 7.18 -1.87 -14.42
N PRO A 18 7.45 -1.99 -13.12
CA PRO A 18 8.37 -1.12 -12.40
C PRO A 18 9.81 -1.43 -12.85
N LEU A 19 10.59 -0.40 -13.15
CA LEU A 19 11.95 -0.54 -13.69
C LEU A 19 13.03 -0.11 -12.71
N VAL A 20 12.87 1.09 -12.14
CA VAL A 20 13.88 1.70 -11.27
C VAL A 20 13.24 2.37 -10.07
N LEU A 21 13.98 2.35 -8.96
CA LEU A 21 13.70 3.10 -7.75
C LEU A 21 14.87 4.05 -7.47
N LEU A 22 14.53 5.27 -7.04
CA LEU A 22 15.45 6.24 -6.47
C LEU A 22 14.99 6.54 -5.05
N ASP A 23 15.94 6.71 -4.14
CA ASP A 23 15.68 7.08 -2.76
C ASP A 23 16.16 8.49 -2.43
N TYR A 24 15.62 9.08 -1.38
CA TYR A 24 16.06 10.34 -0.80
C TYR A 24 16.07 10.19 0.71
N VAL A 25 17.23 10.39 1.30
CA VAL A 25 17.41 10.43 2.76
C VAL A 25 17.80 11.83 3.17
N ALA A 26 17.07 12.45 4.09
CA ALA A 26 17.41 13.74 4.66
C ALA A 26 17.30 13.73 6.16
N ALA A 27 18.27 14.31 6.85
CA ALA A 27 18.29 14.39 8.29
C ALA A 27 18.98 15.67 8.79
N ASN A 28 18.84 15.98 10.09
CA ASN A 28 19.66 17.02 10.69
C ASN A 28 21.14 16.65 10.64
N ARG A 29 21.46 15.39 10.94
CA ARG A 29 22.78 14.78 10.84
C ARG A 29 22.64 13.36 10.30
N ILE A 30 23.51 12.98 9.38
CA ILE A 30 23.53 11.65 8.79
C ILE A 30 24.27 10.67 9.71
N GLU A 31 23.57 9.61 10.13
CA GLU A 31 24.16 8.48 10.81
C GLU A 31 24.31 7.31 9.83
N LEU A 32 25.55 6.92 9.55
CA LEU A 32 25.89 5.99 8.47
C LEU A 32 25.18 4.64 8.59
N GLU A 33 25.13 4.08 9.79
CA GLU A 33 24.50 2.79 10.08
C GLU A 33 22.99 2.84 9.77
N GLN A 34 22.32 3.93 10.18
CA GLN A 34 20.89 4.11 9.95
C GLN A 34 20.57 4.22 8.44
N VAL A 35 21.37 4.98 7.70
CA VAL A 35 21.19 5.10 6.24
C VAL A 35 21.44 3.76 5.56
N ALA A 36 22.47 3.01 5.99
CA ALA A 36 22.77 1.69 5.45
C ALA A 36 21.58 0.73 5.63
N GLU A 37 20.98 0.66 6.83
CA GLU A 37 19.81 -0.19 7.11
C GLU A 37 18.59 0.20 6.24
N LEU A 38 18.34 1.50 6.05
CA LEU A 38 17.25 1.98 5.19
C LEU A 38 17.45 1.56 3.73
N VAL A 39 18.65 1.74 3.20
CA VAL A 39 19.00 1.40 1.81
C VAL A 39 19.03 -0.12 1.62
N GLU A 40 19.55 -0.89 2.58
CA GLU A 40 19.53 -2.35 2.54
C GLU A 40 18.11 -2.90 2.49
N GLY A 41 17.21 -2.39 3.34
CA GLY A 41 15.81 -2.78 3.32
C GLY A 41 15.10 -2.43 2.01
N ALA A 42 15.39 -1.27 1.42
CA ALA A 42 14.87 -0.90 0.10
C ALA A 42 15.44 -1.80 -1.02
N ALA A 43 16.74 -2.11 -0.97
CA ALA A 43 17.41 -2.97 -1.93
C ALA A 43 16.91 -4.42 -1.89
N GLU A 44 16.52 -4.93 -0.73
CA GLU A 44 15.93 -6.26 -0.57
C GLU A 44 14.63 -6.36 -1.37
N VAL A 45 13.69 -5.44 -1.16
CA VAL A 45 12.40 -5.41 -1.89
C VAL A 45 12.63 -5.20 -3.39
N CYS A 46 13.53 -4.30 -3.76
CA CYS A 46 13.87 -4.06 -5.15
C CYS A 46 14.42 -5.32 -5.84
N ARG A 47 15.27 -6.08 -5.16
CA ARG A 47 15.84 -7.36 -5.68
C ARG A 47 14.77 -8.40 -5.90
N GLU A 48 13.84 -8.56 -4.94
CA GLU A 48 12.73 -9.49 -5.04
C GLU A 48 11.77 -9.12 -6.18
N ALA A 49 11.50 -7.83 -6.35
CA ALA A 49 10.64 -7.30 -7.40
C ALA A 49 11.31 -7.27 -8.80
N GLY A 50 12.63 -7.41 -8.87
CA GLY A 50 13.40 -7.23 -10.11
C GLY A 50 13.50 -5.76 -10.55
N VAL A 51 13.41 -4.83 -9.61
CA VAL A 51 13.53 -3.37 -9.81
C VAL A 51 14.95 -2.95 -9.49
N ALA A 52 15.54 -2.08 -10.29
CA ALA A 52 16.89 -1.57 -10.03
C ALA A 52 16.84 -0.36 -9.06
N LEU A 53 17.48 -0.49 -7.89
CA LEU A 53 17.77 0.68 -7.06
C LEU A 53 18.99 1.37 -7.67
N VAL A 54 18.78 2.49 -8.38
CA VAL A 54 19.80 3.09 -9.27
C VAL A 54 20.54 4.26 -8.64
N GLY A 55 20.16 4.66 -7.42
CA GLY A 55 20.76 5.76 -6.69
C GLY A 55 19.69 6.62 -6.03
N GLY A 56 20.10 7.82 -5.66
CA GLY A 56 19.24 8.76 -4.96
C GLY A 56 20.03 9.97 -4.48
N GLU A 57 19.62 10.53 -3.35
CA GLU A 57 20.30 11.65 -2.71
C GLU A 57 20.30 11.45 -1.18
N THR A 58 21.42 11.81 -0.55
CA THR A 58 21.56 11.82 0.91
C THR A 58 21.97 13.22 1.35
N ALA A 59 21.10 13.90 2.09
CA ALA A 59 21.29 15.30 2.45
C ALA A 59 21.36 15.50 3.97
N GLU A 60 22.40 16.19 4.44
CA GLU A 60 22.50 16.69 5.79
C GLU A 60 22.00 18.14 5.84
N LEU A 61 20.90 18.38 6.54
CA LEU A 61 20.17 19.65 6.52
C LEU A 61 19.95 20.17 7.95
N PRO A 62 21.06 20.63 8.63
CA PRO A 62 20.96 21.17 9.98
C PRO A 62 20.11 22.45 9.98
N GLY A 63 19.18 22.52 10.95
CA GLY A 63 18.25 23.65 11.09
C GLY A 63 16.95 23.51 10.28
N ILE A 64 16.82 22.51 9.41
CA ILE A 64 15.55 22.11 8.78
C ILE A 64 14.92 20.96 9.58
N TYR A 65 15.69 19.92 9.84
CA TYR A 65 15.28 18.79 10.69
C TYR A 65 15.77 18.97 12.12
N LYS A 66 15.02 18.46 13.11
CA LYS A 66 15.47 18.38 14.49
C LYS A 66 16.53 17.27 14.63
N ALA A 67 17.21 17.26 15.78
CA ALA A 67 18.40 16.41 16.00
C ALA A 67 18.17 14.92 15.68
N ASP A 68 16.99 14.40 16.01
CA ASP A 68 16.67 12.97 15.89
C ASP A 68 15.64 12.70 14.76
N GLU A 69 15.40 13.68 13.89
CA GLU A 69 14.47 13.53 12.77
C GLU A 69 15.22 13.13 11.49
N LEU A 70 14.64 12.16 10.80
CA LEU A 70 15.05 11.70 9.48
C LEU A 70 13.83 11.61 8.57
N ASP A 71 13.99 12.00 7.32
CA ASP A 71 13.01 11.80 6.26
C ASP A 71 13.55 10.82 5.21
N PHE A 72 12.71 9.88 4.77
CA PHE A 72 13.06 8.87 3.78
C PHE A 72 11.95 8.78 2.74
N ALA A 73 12.24 9.24 1.54
CA ALA A 73 11.31 9.28 0.43
C ALA A 73 11.81 8.44 -0.76
N GLY A 74 10.91 8.09 -1.68
CA GLY A 74 11.26 7.29 -2.85
C GLY A 74 10.50 7.72 -4.09
N THR A 75 11.10 7.45 -5.24
CA THR A 75 10.47 7.59 -6.55
C THR A 75 10.66 6.32 -7.34
N CYS A 76 9.57 5.65 -7.69
CA CYS A 76 9.57 4.49 -8.58
C CYS A 76 9.15 4.92 -9.98
N VAL A 77 9.88 4.47 -11.00
CA VAL A 77 9.54 4.67 -12.41
C VAL A 77 9.23 3.33 -13.05
N GLY A 78 8.08 3.24 -13.71
CA GLY A 78 7.66 2.08 -14.46
C GLY A 78 7.21 2.45 -15.87
N VAL A 79 6.99 1.44 -16.70
CA VAL A 79 6.50 1.60 -18.06
C VAL A 79 5.32 0.69 -18.32
N VAL A 80 4.39 1.17 -19.13
CA VAL A 80 3.24 0.41 -19.64
C VAL A 80 2.94 0.89 -21.05
N ASP A 81 2.56 -0.02 -21.93
CA ASP A 81 2.06 0.36 -23.26
C ASP A 81 0.74 1.12 -23.11
N ARG A 82 0.56 2.15 -23.92
CA ARG A 82 -0.60 3.06 -23.81
C ARG A 82 -1.95 2.33 -23.88
N ASP A 83 -2.05 1.30 -24.70
CA ASP A 83 -3.24 0.48 -24.92
C ASP A 83 -3.45 -0.58 -23.82
N ARG A 84 -2.51 -0.73 -22.91
CA ARG A 84 -2.54 -1.63 -21.75
C ARG A 84 -2.63 -0.89 -20.40
N LEU A 85 -2.71 0.43 -20.45
CA LEU A 85 -2.83 1.26 -19.26
C LEU A 85 -4.16 0.97 -18.54
N LEU A 86 -4.08 0.58 -17.29
CA LEU A 86 -5.24 0.39 -16.42
C LEU A 86 -5.55 1.70 -15.69
N ASP A 87 -6.57 2.41 -16.19
CA ASP A 87 -7.05 3.68 -15.66
C ASP A 87 -8.44 3.58 -15.01
N GLY A 88 -8.97 2.36 -14.92
CA GLY A 88 -10.29 2.07 -14.36
C GLY A 88 -11.46 2.29 -15.33
N SER A 89 -11.23 2.81 -16.54
CA SER A 89 -12.31 3.13 -17.49
C SER A 89 -13.12 1.91 -17.96
N SER A 90 -12.55 0.70 -17.84
CA SER A 90 -13.22 -0.56 -18.18
C SER A 90 -14.03 -1.17 -17.03
N VAL A 91 -14.00 -0.57 -15.83
CA VAL A 91 -14.80 -1.05 -14.69
C VAL A 91 -16.27 -0.87 -14.95
N THR A 92 -17.06 -1.92 -14.67
CA THR A 92 -18.49 -1.96 -14.91
C THR A 92 -19.28 -2.36 -13.66
N ASN A 93 -20.58 -2.02 -13.65
CA ASN A 93 -21.48 -2.50 -12.59
C ASN A 93 -21.60 -4.02 -12.64
N GLY A 94 -21.38 -4.65 -11.50
CA GLY A 94 -21.41 -6.10 -11.33
C GLY A 94 -20.02 -6.75 -11.24
N ASP A 95 -18.96 -6.03 -11.61
CA ASP A 95 -17.58 -6.48 -11.39
C ASP A 95 -17.35 -6.84 -9.92
N VAL A 96 -16.49 -7.79 -9.69
CA VAL A 96 -16.10 -8.22 -8.34
C VAL A 96 -14.82 -7.53 -7.89
N VAL A 97 -14.70 -7.29 -6.61
CA VAL A 97 -13.48 -6.81 -5.97
C VAL A 97 -12.79 -7.97 -5.29
N VAL A 98 -11.59 -8.26 -5.75
CA VAL A 98 -10.70 -9.24 -5.13
C VAL A 98 -9.72 -8.52 -4.21
N GLY A 99 -9.53 -9.04 -2.98
CA GLY A 99 -8.61 -8.51 -1.98
C GLY A 99 -7.37 -9.37 -1.81
N PHE A 100 -6.21 -8.74 -1.67
CA PHE A 100 -4.96 -9.41 -1.33
C PHE A 100 -4.52 -9.03 0.08
N PRO A 101 -4.23 -10.05 0.94
CA PRO A 101 -3.96 -9.82 2.34
C PRO A 101 -2.77 -8.90 2.59
N SER A 102 -2.89 -8.01 3.57
CA SER A 102 -1.77 -7.26 4.14
C SER A 102 -0.99 -8.12 5.15
N ALA A 103 0.20 -7.65 5.54
CA ALA A 103 0.96 -8.25 6.64
C ALA A 103 0.57 -7.69 8.02
N GLY A 104 -0.17 -6.58 8.03
CA GLY A 104 -0.56 -5.81 9.19
C GLY A 104 -0.91 -4.38 8.79
N VAL A 105 -0.51 -3.41 9.61
CA VAL A 105 -0.82 -1.98 9.40
C VAL A 105 -0.21 -1.43 8.12
N HIS A 106 0.92 -1.97 7.66
CA HIS A 106 1.76 -1.41 6.60
C HIS A 106 2.28 -0.01 6.99
N ALA A 107 2.34 0.95 6.04
CA ALA A 107 2.94 2.26 6.26
C ALA A 107 1.93 3.38 6.57
N ASN A 108 0.67 3.08 6.88
CA ASN A 108 -0.38 4.08 7.06
C ASN A 108 -1.00 4.06 8.46
N GLY A 109 -1.51 5.22 8.91
CA GLY A 109 -2.25 5.32 10.16
C GLY A 109 -1.41 5.40 11.43
N PHE A 110 -0.07 5.52 11.35
CA PHE A 110 0.83 5.53 12.51
C PHE A 110 0.62 6.71 13.49
N SER A 111 0.05 7.82 13.05
CA SER A 111 -0.34 8.89 13.99
C SER A 111 -1.42 8.42 14.97
N LEU A 112 -2.39 7.62 14.46
CA LEU A 112 -3.43 7.03 15.28
C LEU A 112 -2.89 5.88 16.14
N VAL A 113 -2.05 5.01 15.57
CA VAL A 113 -1.36 3.93 16.30
C VAL A 113 -0.59 4.48 17.49
N ARG A 114 0.23 5.52 17.30
CA ARG A 114 1.01 6.13 18.40
C ARG A 114 0.13 6.66 19.51
N ARG A 115 -1.02 7.27 19.16
CA ARG A 115 -2.00 7.75 20.14
C ARG A 115 -2.57 6.61 20.98
N VAL A 116 -2.89 5.46 20.36
CA VAL A 116 -3.40 4.30 21.07
C VAL A 116 -2.33 3.66 21.95
N LEU A 117 -1.06 3.65 21.50
CA LEU A 117 0.09 3.15 22.30
C LEU A 117 0.37 4.00 23.55
N GLU A 118 -0.12 5.23 23.64
CA GLU A 118 -0.08 6.03 24.89
C GLU A 118 -0.97 5.45 25.99
N ASP A 119 -2.02 4.72 25.61
CA ASP A 119 -3.01 4.16 26.52
C ASP A 119 -2.84 2.63 26.73
N GLU A 120 -2.41 1.89 25.72
CA GLU A 120 -2.29 0.42 25.75
C GLU A 120 -1.15 -0.08 24.86
N ASP A 121 -0.22 -0.87 25.41
CA ASP A 121 0.86 -1.50 24.67
C ASP A 121 0.34 -2.59 23.72
N TYR A 122 1.08 -2.82 22.63
CA TYR A 122 0.85 -3.91 21.68
C TYR A 122 2.16 -4.64 21.35
N GLU A 123 2.18 -5.96 21.52
CA GLU A 123 3.38 -6.80 21.33
C GLU A 123 3.30 -7.70 20.07
N GLY A 124 2.27 -7.54 19.23
CA GLY A 124 2.12 -8.34 18.01
C GLY A 124 3.06 -7.90 16.89
N ASP A 125 3.61 -8.89 16.17
CA ASP A 125 4.55 -8.66 15.05
C ASP A 125 3.90 -7.95 13.86
N ASP A 126 2.57 -8.00 13.74
CA ASP A 126 1.79 -7.41 12.64
C ASP A 126 1.69 -5.88 12.70
N LEU A 127 2.04 -5.25 13.83
CA LEU A 127 2.12 -3.79 13.93
C LEU A 127 3.21 -3.20 13.04
N LEU A 128 4.40 -3.82 13.03
CA LEU A 128 5.57 -3.37 12.27
C LEU A 128 5.95 -4.33 11.14
N ALA A 129 5.05 -5.24 10.78
CA ALA A 129 5.28 -6.15 9.66
C ALA A 129 5.47 -5.37 8.36
N PRO A 130 6.53 -5.67 7.58
CA PRO A 130 6.83 -4.93 6.36
C PRO A 130 5.68 -4.95 5.35
N THR A 131 5.50 -3.85 4.66
CA THR A 131 4.54 -3.72 3.55
C THR A 131 4.81 -4.77 2.48
N ARG A 132 3.78 -5.53 2.11
CA ARG A 132 3.89 -6.53 1.03
C ARG A 132 3.98 -5.87 -0.33
N CYS A 133 4.82 -6.41 -1.20
CA CYS A 133 4.87 -6.06 -2.62
C CYS A 133 3.91 -6.97 -3.41
N TYR A 134 2.96 -6.38 -4.14
CA TYR A 134 1.90 -7.10 -4.87
C TYR A 134 2.18 -7.28 -6.36
N LEU A 135 3.43 -7.08 -6.80
CA LEU A 135 3.82 -7.18 -8.22
C LEU A 135 3.49 -8.55 -8.84
N SER A 136 3.61 -9.64 -8.09
CA SER A 136 3.28 -10.99 -8.59
C SER A 136 1.79 -11.15 -8.87
N GLN A 137 0.93 -10.61 -8.02
CA GLN A 137 -0.53 -10.60 -8.20
C GLN A 137 -0.92 -9.77 -9.42
N VAL A 138 -0.33 -8.57 -9.56
CA VAL A 138 -0.57 -7.72 -10.73
C VAL A 138 -0.12 -8.40 -12.02
N LYS A 139 1.09 -8.98 -12.08
CA LYS A 139 1.57 -9.72 -13.25
C LYS A 139 0.65 -10.88 -13.66
N ARG A 140 0.04 -11.54 -12.68
CA ARG A 140 -0.91 -12.65 -12.91
C ARG A 140 -2.25 -12.15 -13.46
N LEU A 141 -2.72 -10.97 -13.04
CA LEU A 141 -4.09 -10.51 -13.28
C LEU A 141 -4.21 -9.40 -14.32
N ARG A 142 -3.15 -8.65 -14.63
CA ARG A 142 -3.23 -7.40 -15.41
C ARG A 142 -3.87 -7.53 -16.80
N GLU A 143 -3.83 -8.72 -17.41
CA GLU A 143 -4.45 -8.95 -18.74
C GLU A 143 -5.98 -9.06 -18.67
N ARG A 144 -6.56 -9.25 -17.48
CA ARG A 144 -8.00 -9.40 -17.27
C ARG A 144 -8.54 -8.46 -16.18
N ALA A 145 -7.68 -7.70 -15.51
CA ALA A 145 -8.11 -6.72 -14.54
C ALA A 145 -8.67 -5.48 -15.22
N HIS A 146 -9.76 -4.95 -14.67
CA HIS A 146 -10.33 -3.67 -15.08
C HIS A 146 -9.70 -2.50 -14.32
N ALA A 147 -9.28 -2.72 -13.09
CA ALA A 147 -8.53 -1.77 -12.27
C ALA A 147 -7.76 -2.47 -11.14
N PHE A 148 -6.77 -1.79 -10.61
CA PHE A 148 -6.11 -2.12 -9.34
C PHE A 148 -6.16 -0.92 -8.39
N ALA A 149 -6.16 -1.21 -7.09
CA ALA A 149 -6.05 -0.19 -6.05
C ALA A 149 -5.07 -0.64 -4.96
N HIS A 150 -4.07 0.18 -4.66
CA HIS A 150 -3.20 0.01 -3.50
C HIS A 150 -3.91 0.62 -2.28
N VAL A 151 -4.13 -0.19 -1.25
CA VAL A 151 -4.86 0.26 -0.05
C VAL A 151 -3.89 0.96 0.90
N THR A 152 -4.00 2.28 0.95
CA THR A 152 -3.22 3.19 1.77
C THR A 152 -4.14 4.00 2.68
N GLY A 153 -3.75 5.21 3.08
CA GLY A 153 -4.64 6.14 3.79
C GLY A 153 -5.93 6.40 2.99
N GLY A 154 -7.06 6.33 3.66
CA GLY A 154 -8.40 6.33 3.04
C GLY A 154 -9.04 4.93 2.99
N GLY A 155 -8.35 3.90 3.48
CA GLY A 155 -8.86 2.55 3.58
C GLY A 155 -9.23 1.89 2.23
N ILE A 156 -9.95 0.79 2.27
CA ILE A 156 -10.30 0.02 1.07
C ILE A 156 -11.23 0.83 0.16
N GLU A 157 -12.32 1.37 0.71
CA GLU A 157 -13.34 2.09 -0.07
C GLU A 157 -12.78 3.37 -0.70
N GLY A 158 -12.02 4.16 0.08
CA GLY A 158 -11.43 5.41 -0.41
C GLY A 158 -10.41 5.21 -1.53
N ASN A 159 -9.61 4.14 -1.50
CA ASN A 159 -8.65 3.85 -2.56
C ASN A 159 -9.32 3.25 -3.80
N LEU A 160 -10.34 2.39 -3.64
CA LEU A 160 -11.14 1.91 -4.76
C LEU A 160 -11.88 3.06 -5.46
N ALA A 161 -12.46 4.00 -4.71
CA ALA A 161 -13.18 5.14 -5.29
C ALA A 161 -12.34 5.98 -6.26
N ARG A 162 -11.00 6.00 -6.11
CA ARG A 162 -10.09 6.73 -7.01
C ARG A 162 -9.98 6.13 -8.41
N VAL A 163 -10.26 4.84 -8.54
CA VAL A 163 -10.13 4.09 -9.80
C VAL A 163 -11.48 3.72 -10.42
N LEU A 164 -12.59 4.11 -9.80
CA LEU A 164 -13.93 3.84 -10.32
C LEU A 164 -14.42 4.97 -11.22
N PRO A 165 -15.11 4.66 -12.34
CA PRO A 165 -15.83 5.63 -13.14
C PRO A 165 -16.95 6.32 -12.34
N SER A 166 -17.29 7.56 -12.73
CA SER A 166 -18.37 8.32 -12.11
C SER A 166 -19.70 7.54 -12.13
N GLY A 167 -20.41 7.54 -10.98
CA GLY A 167 -21.69 6.85 -10.82
C GLY A 167 -21.56 5.36 -10.44
N LEU A 168 -20.34 4.87 -10.25
CA LEU A 168 -20.07 3.59 -9.65
C LEU A 168 -19.52 3.76 -8.24
N GLY A 169 -19.85 2.80 -7.37
CA GLY A 169 -19.35 2.66 -6.00
C GLY A 169 -18.99 1.22 -5.74
N VAL A 170 -18.51 0.94 -4.55
CA VAL A 170 -18.18 -0.42 -4.09
C VAL A 170 -19.01 -0.79 -2.89
N ALA A 171 -19.49 -2.04 -2.85
CA ALA A 171 -20.09 -2.65 -1.68
C ALA A 171 -19.12 -3.71 -1.14
N ILE A 172 -18.51 -3.43 0.00
CA ILE A 172 -17.54 -4.32 0.66
C ILE A 172 -18.28 -5.28 1.60
N ASP A 173 -17.94 -6.56 1.50
CA ASP A 173 -18.30 -7.59 2.47
C ASP A 173 -17.21 -7.67 3.56
N TRP A 174 -17.38 -6.91 4.62
CA TRP A 174 -16.45 -6.84 5.74
C TRP A 174 -16.30 -8.15 6.54
N GLY A 175 -17.11 -9.15 6.25
CA GLY A 175 -17.02 -10.50 6.82
C GLY A 175 -16.29 -11.51 5.94
N ALA A 176 -15.83 -11.12 4.75
CA ALA A 176 -15.22 -12.04 3.79
C ALA A 176 -13.80 -12.49 4.17
N TRP A 177 -13.13 -11.83 5.10
CA TRP A 177 -11.78 -12.18 5.55
C TRP A 177 -11.58 -11.97 7.06
N GLU A 178 -10.60 -12.65 7.61
CA GLU A 178 -10.15 -12.42 8.98
C GLU A 178 -9.18 -11.24 9.04
N ARG A 179 -9.41 -10.32 9.95
CA ARG A 179 -8.51 -9.18 10.19
C ARG A 179 -7.29 -9.63 10.98
N PRO A 180 -6.08 -9.13 10.68
CA PRO A 180 -4.93 -9.25 11.56
C PRO A 180 -5.22 -8.74 12.98
N PRO A 181 -4.66 -9.39 14.03
CA PRO A 181 -4.95 -9.06 15.44
C PRO A 181 -4.71 -7.60 15.83
N VAL A 182 -3.78 -6.92 15.18
CA VAL A 182 -3.53 -5.49 15.41
C VAL A 182 -4.77 -4.63 15.19
N PHE A 183 -5.66 -4.99 14.29
CA PHE A 183 -6.89 -4.22 14.03
C PHE A 183 -7.97 -4.48 15.09
N ASP A 184 -8.00 -5.66 15.70
CA ASP A 184 -8.86 -5.93 16.84
C ASP A 184 -8.39 -5.18 18.10
N TRP A 185 -7.08 -5.03 18.26
CA TRP A 185 -6.51 -4.19 19.31
C TRP A 185 -6.87 -2.70 19.07
N LEU A 186 -6.68 -2.18 17.88
CA LEU A 186 -7.07 -0.81 17.55
C LEU A 186 -8.57 -0.55 17.73
N ALA A 187 -9.43 -1.52 17.41
CA ALA A 187 -10.89 -1.42 17.54
C ALA A 187 -11.39 -1.24 18.99
N ARG A 188 -10.54 -1.50 19.98
CA ARG A 188 -10.86 -1.21 21.40
C ARG A 188 -10.82 0.28 21.73
N HIS A 189 -10.10 1.07 20.93
CA HIS A 189 -9.83 2.50 21.15
C HIS A 189 -10.36 3.41 20.04
N VAL A 190 -10.64 2.87 18.88
CA VAL A 190 -11.00 3.61 17.67
C VAL A 190 -12.33 3.11 17.12
N ALA A 191 -13.20 4.02 16.71
CA ALA A 191 -14.48 3.68 16.11
C ALA A 191 -14.31 2.94 14.78
N GLU A 192 -15.21 2.02 14.46
CA GLU A 192 -15.13 1.18 13.26
C GLU A 192 -15.06 1.99 11.97
N ASP A 193 -15.81 3.09 11.86
CA ASP A 193 -15.80 3.96 10.68
C ASP A 193 -14.42 4.63 10.49
N GLU A 194 -13.81 5.12 11.59
CA GLU A 194 -12.47 5.69 11.54
C GLU A 194 -11.42 4.63 11.18
N LEU A 195 -11.56 3.39 11.67
CA LEU A 195 -10.69 2.28 11.28
C LEU A 195 -10.75 2.00 9.79
N ARG A 196 -11.96 1.99 9.20
CA ARG A 196 -12.18 1.78 7.77
C ARG A 196 -11.61 2.89 6.90
N ASP A 197 -11.66 4.12 7.40
CA ASP A 197 -11.15 5.30 6.68
C ASP A 197 -9.61 5.42 6.75
N VAL A 198 -8.97 4.87 7.80
CA VAL A 198 -7.54 5.05 8.03
C VAL A 198 -6.72 3.84 7.61
N PHE A 199 -7.23 2.62 7.85
CA PHE A 199 -6.42 1.40 7.74
C PHE A 199 -6.86 0.47 6.61
N ASN A 200 -5.94 -0.43 6.26
CA ASN A 200 -6.18 -1.50 5.27
C ASN A 200 -7.03 -2.67 5.82
N LEU A 201 -7.18 -2.79 7.12
CA LEU A 201 -7.95 -3.82 7.85
C LEU A 201 -7.67 -5.26 7.39
N GLY A 202 -6.45 -5.54 6.92
CA GLY A 202 -6.03 -6.86 6.48
C GLY A 202 -6.00 -7.04 4.96
N ILE A 203 -6.43 -6.05 4.16
CA ILE A 203 -6.37 -6.07 2.70
C ILE A 203 -5.48 -4.91 2.22
N GLY A 204 -4.29 -5.23 1.74
CA GLY A 204 -3.31 -4.22 1.31
C GLY A 204 -3.38 -3.83 -0.17
N PHE A 205 -4.08 -4.62 -1.00
CA PHE A 205 -4.21 -4.35 -2.43
C PHE A 205 -5.49 -4.99 -2.98
N CYS A 206 -6.11 -4.35 -3.97
CA CYS A 206 -7.34 -4.83 -4.59
C CYS A 206 -7.20 -4.91 -6.12
N ALA A 207 -7.92 -5.86 -6.71
CA ALA A 207 -8.17 -5.94 -8.14
C ALA A 207 -9.68 -5.92 -8.42
N VAL A 208 -10.10 -5.24 -9.48
CA VAL A 208 -11.47 -5.25 -9.99
C VAL A 208 -11.51 -6.10 -11.26
N LEU A 209 -12.37 -7.11 -11.29
CA LEU A 209 -12.42 -8.16 -12.32
C LEU A 209 -13.88 -8.52 -12.63
N ASP A 210 -14.14 -9.04 -13.82
CA ASP A 210 -15.42 -9.70 -14.17
C ASP A 210 -15.52 -11.12 -13.56
N ASP A 211 -14.41 -11.88 -13.56
CA ASP A 211 -14.33 -13.24 -13.01
C ASP A 211 -13.18 -13.34 -11.99
N PRO A 212 -13.47 -13.58 -10.70
CA PRO A 212 -12.45 -13.66 -9.65
C PRO A 212 -11.63 -14.97 -9.70
N GLY A 213 -12.09 -16.01 -10.41
CA GLY A 213 -11.51 -17.33 -10.31
C GLY A 213 -11.54 -17.85 -8.86
N GLU A 214 -10.37 -18.25 -8.35
CA GLU A 214 -10.21 -18.74 -6.96
C GLU A 214 -9.76 -17.65 -5.97
N ASP A 215 -9.63 -16.39 -6.41
CA ASP A 215 -9.17 -15.30 -5.57
C ASP A 215 -10.25 -14.87 -4.56
N LEU A 216 -9.82 -14.31 -3.43
CA LEU A 216 -10.69 -13.86 -2.34
C LEU A 216 -11.56 -12.68 -2.79
N VAL A 217 -12.85 -12.91 -2.94
CA VAL A 217 -13.82 -11.84 -3.22
C VAL A 217 -14.16 -11.11 -1.92
N ILE A 218 -13.94 -9.80 -1.91
CA ILE A 218 -14.21 -8.93 -0.74
C ILE A 218 -15.35 -7.93 -1.01
N GLY A 219 -15.89 -7.88 -2.22
CA GLY A 219 -16.95 -6.94 -2.56
C GLY A 219 -17.34 -6.96 -4.02
N ARG A 220 -18.24 -6.03 -4.37
CA ARG A 220 -18.74 -5.86 -5.75
C ARG A 220 -18.90 -4.41 -6.12
N ILE A 221 -18.72 -4.12 -7.40
CA ILE A 221 -19.00 -2.80 -7.96
C ILE A 221 -20.51 -2.67 -8.21
N ALA A 222 -21.07 -1.59 -7.72
CA ALA A 222 -22.49 -1.27 -7.83
C ALA A 222 -22.69 0.19 -8.30
N ARG A 223 -23.88 0.53 -8.71
CA ARG A 223 -24.25 1.95 -8.97
C ARG A 223 -24.25 2.71 -7.63
N ALA A 224 -23.61 3.89 -7.62
CA ALA A 224 -23.58 4.81 -6.49
C ALA A 224 -24.94 5.47 -6.24
#